data_c475641a9cc1cccec6df9aa745b71a63
#
_entry.id   c475641a9cc1cccec6df9aa745b71a63
#
_cell.length_a   1.000
_cell.length_b   1.000
_cell.length_c   1.000
_cell.angle_alpha   90.00
_cell.angle_beta   90.00
_cell.angle_gamma   90.00
#
_symmetry.space_group_name_H-M   'P 1'
#
loop_
_entity.id
_entity.type
_entity.pdbx_description
1 polymer ?
#
loop_
_entity_poly.entity_id
_entity_poly.type
_entity_poly.pdbx_seq_one_letter_code
_entity_poly.pdbx_strand_id
1 'polypeptide(L)'
;MPAILGKKVGMTQLFTEDGESVPVTVIEAAPNRVTAVRTEDADGYTAVQLGWDEVPERKLTKGQLGHLAKTEAPPLRRLVEFRDYEGEVEIGGEVTVAEFEQGQTVKVSAVAIGKGFQGTIKRHNFGRGPVSHGSHNVRAPGSIGASADPARVFKGMKMPGRMGGKRVTQRGLEVVRDRKSTRLNSSHSELSRMPSSA
;
A
#
# COMPACT_ATOMS: atom_id res chain seq x y z
N MET A 1 -8.12 -13.91 -7.97
CA MET A 1 -6.80 -13.84 -7.30
C MET A 1 -7.01 -13.65 -5.81
N PRO A 2 -6.31 -14.38 -4.92
CA PRO A 2 -6.41 -14.15 -3.49
C PRO A 2 -5.99 -12.71 -3.15
N ALA A 3 -6.61 -12.13 -2.13
CA ALA A 3 -6.32 -10.77 -1.70
C ALA A 3 -6.45 -10.64 -0.19
N ILE A 4 -5.60 -9.86 0.44
CA ILE A 4 -5.58 -9.66 1.89
C ILE A 4 -5.22 -8.21 2.24
N LEU A 5 -5.72 -7.72 3.36
CA LEU A 5 -5.33 -6.44 3.94
C LEU A 5 -4.24 -6.66 4.99
N GLY A 6 -3.26 -5.77 4.99
CA GLY A 6 -2.19 -5.84 5.95
C GLY A 6 -1.56 -4.47 6.22
N LYS A 7 -0.66 -4.44 7.19
CA LYS A 7 0.07 -3.25 7.61
C LYS A 7 1.57 -3.47 7.39
N LYS A 8 2.21 -2.53 6.70
CA LYS A 8 3.66 -2.50 6.62
C LYS A 8 4.25 -2.23 8.00
N VAL A 9 4.99 -3.17 8.54
CA VAL A 9 5.72 -3.03 9.81
C VAL A 9 7.05 -2.32 9.58
N GLY A 10 7.81 -2.75 8.57
CA GLY A 10 9.10 -2.19 8.27
C GLY A 10 9.78 -2.88 7.09
N MET A 11 11.06 -2.62 6.95
CA MET A 11 11.93 -3.31 6.01
C MET A 11 13.12 -3.91 6.73
N THR A 12 13.57 -5.05 6.25
CA THR A 12 14.78 -5.73 6.73
C THR A 12 15.46 -6.41 5.54
N GLN A 13 16.52 -7.16 5.79
CA GLN A 13 17.18 -7.99 4.80
C GLN A 13 17.22 -9.44 5.28
N LEU A 14 17.12 -10.35 4.35
CA LEU A 14 17.33 -11.78 4.56
C LEU A 14 18.53 -12.20 3.72
N PHE A 15 19.28 -13.16 4.22
CA PHE A 15 20.39 -13.77 3.48
C PHE A 15 19.92 -15.10 2.93
N THR A 16 20.17 -15.36 1.66
CA THR A 16 19.98 -16.66 1.02
C THR A 16 21.06 -17.64 1.46
N GLU A 17 20.90 -18.91 1.16
CA GLU A 17 21.91 -19.93 1.40
C GLU A 17 23.22 -19.64 0.68
N ASP A 18 23.14 -18.98 -0.47
CA ASP A 18 24.28 -18.53 -1.28
C ASP A 18 24.97 -17.28 -0.72
N GLY A 19 24.47 -16.71 0.40
CA GLY A 19 25.01 -15.50 1.03
C GLY A 19 24.56 -14.18 0.41
N GLU A 20 23.64 -14.20 -0.57
CA GLU A 20 23.09 -12.97 -1.16
C GLU A 20 22.13 -12.27 -0.19
N SER A 21 22.24 -10.95 -0.11
CA SER A 21 21.36 -10.11 0.71
C SER A 21 20.13 -9.69 -0.08
N VAL A 22 18.95 -10.18 0.32
CA VAL A 22 17.67 -9.84 -0.28
C VAL A 22 16.93 -8.82 0.60
N PRO A 23 16.67 -7.59 0.12
CA PRO A 23 15.87 -6.62 0.86
C PRO A 23 14.39 -7.04 0.88
N VAL A 24 13.81 -7.12 2.07
CA VAL A 24 12.43 -7.56 2.24
C VAL A 24 11.60 -6.52 3.01
N THR A 25 10.33 -6.43 2.66
CA THR A 25 9.32 -5.66 3.41
C THR A 25 8.52 -6.62 4.27
N VAL A 26 8.43 -6.35 5.56
CA VAL A 26 7.61 -7.11 6.50
C VAL A 26 6.20 -6.51 6.54
N ILE A 27 5.21 -7.35 6.25
CA ILE A 27 3.79 -6.99 6.28
C ILE A 27 3.12 -7.87 7.34
N GLU A 28 2.48 -7.25 8.32
CA GLU A 28 1.59 -7.90 9.27
C GLU A 28 0.20 -8.01 8.64
N ALA A 29 -0.30 -9.21 8.46
CA ALA A 29 -1.62 -9.49 7.94
C ALA A 29 -2.34 -10.44 8.90
N ALA A 30 -3.08 -9.87 9.86
CA ALA A 30 -3.98 -10.63 10.71
C ALA A 30 -5.17 -11.16 9.87
N PRO A 31 -5.90 -12.19 10.34
CA PRO A 31 -7.09 -12.66 9.65
C PRO A 31 -8.03 -11.53 9.27
N ASN A 32 -8.48 -11.53 8.04
CA ASN A 32 -9.40 -10.53 7.51
C ASN A 32 -10.82 -11.10 7.49
N ARG A 33 -11.78 -10.36 8.02
CA ARG A 33 -13.21 -10.76 8.00
C ARG A 33 -13.85 -10.40 6.67
N VAL A 34 -14.61 -11.32 6.11
CA VAL A 34 -15.49 -11.07 4.96
C VAL A 34 -16.74 -10.34 5.45
N THR A 35 -16.86 -9.07 5.08
CA THR A 35 -17.97 -8.21 5.54
C THR A 35 -19.08 -8.04 4.51
N ALA A 36 -18.83 -8.32 3.24
CA ALA A 36 -19.84 -8.35 2.19
C ALA A 36 -19.32 -9.14 0.98
N VAL A 37 -20.24 -9.78 0.29
CA VAL A 37 -20.03 -10.38 -1.02
C VAL A 37 -20.95 -9.67 -2.02
N ARG A 38 -20.39 -9.14 -3.10
CA ARG A 38 -21.10 -8.47 -4.19
C ARG A 38 -21.32 -9.45 -5.33
N THR A 39 -22.53 -9.48 -5.84
CA THR A 39 -22.91 -10.31 -6.97
C THR A 39 -23.36 -9.46 -8.15
N GLU A 40 -23.21 -9.98 -9.36
CA GLU A 40 -23.57 -9.24 -10.58
C GLU A 40 -25.07 -8.92 -10.63
N ASP A 41 -25.91 -9.85 -10.17
CA ASP A 41 -27.38 -9.68 -10.18
C ASP A 41 -27.88 -8.56 -9.26
N ALA A 42 -27.26 -8.39 -8.07
CA ALA A 42 -27.70 -7.41 -7.08
C ALA A 42 -26.95 -6.07 -7.18
N ASP A 43 -25.66 -6.12 -7.48
CA ASP A 43 -24.75 -4.95 -7.40
C ASP A 43 -24.20 -4.50 -8.77
N GLY A 44 -24.39 -5.31 -9.83
CA GLY A 44 -23.86 -5.05 -11.17
C GLY A 44 -22.36 -5.30 -11.31
N TYR A 45 -21.73 -5.94 -10.33
CA TYR A 45 -20.34 -6.38 -10.36
C TYR A 45 -20.07 -7.41 -9.27
N THR A 46 -19.03 -8.21 -9.44
CA THR A 46 -18.57 -9.17 -8.45
C THR A 46 -17.41 -8.60 -7.62
N ALA A 47 -17.50 -8.70 -6.30
CA ALA A 47 -16.43 -8.30 -5.38
C ALA A 47 -16.61 -8.93 -4.01
N VAL A 48 -15.51 -9.07 -3.28
CA VAL A 48 -15.50 -9.45 -1.87
C VAL A 48 -14.98 -8.27 -1.06
N GLN A 49 -15.75 -7.86 -0.04
CA GLN A 49 -15.32 -6.83 0.89
C GLN A 49 -14.65 -7.48 2.10
N LEU A 50 -13.39 -7.14 2.30
CA LEU A 50 -12.60 -7.56 3.46
C LEU A 50 -12.49 -6.43 4.48
N GLY A 51 -12.64 -6.80 5.74
CA GLY A 51 -12.48 -5.92 6.88
C GLY A 51 -11.24 -6.27 7.70
N TRP A 52 -10.53 -5.24 8.18
CA TRP A 52 -9.31 -5.36 8.97
C TRP A 52 -9.13 -4.19 9.94
N ASP A 53 -8.27 -4.36 10.95
CA ASP A 53 -7.92 -3.39 11.98
C ASP A 53 -9.11 -3.16 12.95
N GLU A 54 -9.27 -4.08 13.90
CA GLU A 54 -10.30 -3.97 14.94
C GLU A 54 -10.02 -2.77 15.85
N VAL A 55 -11.05 -1.97 16.10
CA VAL A 55 -10.94 -0.76 16.89
C VAL A 55 -12.15 -0.61 17.83
N PRO A 56 -12.02 0.13 18.95
CA PRO A 56 -13.17 0.43 19.78
C PRO A 56 -14.28 1.15 18.99
N GLU A 57 -15.54 0.82 19.26
CA GLU A 57 -16.73 1.39 18.58
C GLU A 57 -16.74 2.91 18.50
N ARG A 58 -16.24 3.60 19.55
CA ARG A 58 -16.13 5.06 19.60
C ARG A 58 -15.30 5.68 18.46
N LYS A 59 -14.48 4.89 17.77
CA LYS A 59 -13.66 5.33 16.62
C LYS A 59 -14.39 5.18 15.28
N LEU A 60 -15.57 4.60 15.27
CA LEU A 60 -16.39 4.40 14.08
C LEU A 60 -17.65 5.26 14.15
N THR A 61 -18.16 5.62 12.97
CA THR A 61 -19.45 6.31 12.87
C THR A 61 -20.61 5.33 13.05
N LYS A 62 -21.79 5.83 13.44
CA LYS A 62 -23.00 4.99 13.58
C LYS A 62 -23.34 4.23 12.28
N GLY A 63 -23.14 4.87 11.11
CA GLY A 63 -23.37 4.23 9.82
C GLY A 63 -22.42 3.05 9.55
N GLN A 64 -21.12 3.19 9.93
CA GLN A 64 -20.14 2.10 9.81
C GLN A 64 -20.47 0.95 10.76
N LEU A 65 -20.85 1.25 12.00
CA LEU A 65 -21.29 0.24 12.96
C LEU A 65 -22.53 -0.50 12.45
N GLY A 66 -23.53 0.23 11.92
CA GLY A 66 -24.73 -0.38 11.34
C GLY A 66 -24.44 -1.25 10.10
N HIS A 67 -23.42 -0.90 9.31
CA HIS A 67 -22.97 -1.74 8.19
C HIS A 67 -22.34 -3.05 8.70
N LEU A 68 -21.45 -2.97 9.67
CA LEU A 68 -20.77 -4.14 10.25
C LEU A 68 -21.73 -5.04 11.05
N ALA A 69 -22.71 -4.45 11.74
CA ALA A 69 -23.72 -5.20 12.49
C ALA A 69 -24.56 -6.14 11.62
N LYS A 70 -24.75 -5.84 10.32
CA LYS A 70 -25.47 -6.71 9.38
C LYS A 70 -24.79 -8.07 9.17
N THR A 71 -23.50 -8.14 9.39
CA THR A 71 -22.66 -9.32 9.16
C THR A 71 -22.07 -9.86 10.47
N GLU A 72 -22.54 -9.37 11.61
CA GLU A 72 -22.02 -9.73 12.94
C GLU A 72 -20.51 -9.56 13.07
N ALA A 73 -19.93 -8.66 12.24
CA ALA A 73 -18.52 -8.40 12.25
C ALA A 73 -18.13 -7.44 13.41
N PRO A 74 -16.96 -7.62 14.02
CA PRO A 74 -16.45 -6.69 15.02
C PRO A 74 -16.25 -5.29 14.42
N PRO A 75 -16.05 -4.25 15.24
CA PRO A 75 -15.79 -2.90 14.76
C PRO A 75 -14.47 -2.80 14.01
N LEU A 76 -14.52 -2.85 12.67
CA LEU A 76 -13.34 -2.84 11.78
C LEU A 76 -13.15 -1.46 11.15
N ARG A 77 -11.92 -0.95 11.23
CA ARG A 77 -11.58 0.39 10.74
C ARG A 77 -11.39 0.45 9.23
N ARG A 78 -10.90 -0.62 8.63
CA ARG A 78 -10.56 -0.67 7.21
C ARG A 78 -11.46 -1.67 6.52
N LEU A 79 -12.22 -1.17 5.54
CA LEU A 79 -13.03 -1.97 4.64
C LEU A 79 -12.56 -1.69 3.23
N VAL A 80 -12.22 -2.73 2.48
CA VAL A 80 -11.77 -2.63 1.10
C VAL A 80 -12.42 -3.73 0.28
N GLU A 81 -12.92 -3.39 -0.90
CA GLU A 81 -13.47 -4.32 -1.86
C GLU A 81 -12.39 -4.77 -2.85
N PHE A 82 -12.35 -6.06 -3.08
CA PHE A 82 -11.52 -6.70 -4.07
C PHE A 82 -12.42 -7.27 -5.16
N ARG A 83 -12.32 -6.72 -6.36
CA ARG A 83 -13.02 -7.23 -7.55
C ARG A 83 -12.33 -8.48 -8.06
N ASP A 84 -13.09 -9.32 -8.76
CA ASP A 84 -12.59 -10.55 -9.39
C ASP A 84 -11.84 -11.45 -8.39
N TYR A 85 -12.39 -11.56 -7.18
CA TYR A 85 -11.86 -12.44 -6.15
C TYR A 85 -12.12 -13.89 -6.55
N GLU A 86 -11.06 -14.68 -6.66
CA GLU A 86 -11.13 -16.10 -6.94
C GLU A 86 -11.07 -16.87 -5.61
N GLY A 87 -12.17 -17.37 -5.18
CA GLY A 87 -12.32 -18.16 -3.96
C GLY A 87 -13.78 -18.17 -3.52
N GLU A 88 -14.23 -19.29 -3.01
CA GLU A 88 -15.52 -19.39 -2.36
C GLU A 88 -15.37 -18.85 -0.95
N VAL A 89 -15.93 -17.66 -0.73
CA VAL A 89 -15.92 -17.01 0.59
C VAL A 89 -17.35 -16.68 1.00
N GLU A 90 -17.66 -17.02 2.23
CA GLU A 90 -18.95 -16.70 2.84
C GLU A 90 -18.84 -15.44 3.70
N ILE A 91 -19.97 -14.74 3.84
CA ILE A 91 -20.07 -13.58 4.73
C ILE A 91 -19.78 -14.04 6.17
N GLY A 92 -18.90 -13.30 6.88
CA GLY A 92 -18.45 -13.68 8.22
C GLY A 92 -17.25 -14.64 8.26
N GLY A 93 -16.86 -15.20 7.11
CA GLY A 93 -15.65 -16.00 6.97
C GLY A 93 -14.38 -15.22 7.20
N GLU A 94 -13.25 -15.91 7.31
CA GLU A 94 -11.92 -15.34 7.53
C GLU A 94 -10.98 -15.69 6.37
N VAL A 95 -10.33 -14.67 5.84
CA VAL A 95 -9.24 -14.80 4.86
C VAL A 95 -7.90 -14.63 5.59
N THR A 96 -7.01 -15.58 5.43
CA THR A 96 -5.72 -15.60 6.14
C THR A 96 -4.54 -15.57 5.17
N VAL A 97 -3.34 -15.38 5.71
CA VAL A 97 -2.09 -15.42 4.94
C VAL A 97 -1.84 -16.79 4.29
N ALA A 98 -2.50 -17.84 4.79
CA ALA A 98 -2.35 -19.20 4.26
C ALA A 98 -2.74 -19.37 2.78
N GLU A 99 -3.45 -18.39 2.20
CA GLU A 99 -3.77 -18.35 0.77
C GLU A 99 -2.57 -17.99 -0.14
N PHE A 100 -1.47 -17.52 0.47
CA PHE A 100 -0.28 -17.12 -0.26
C PHE A 100 0.84 -18.14 -0.08
N GLU A 101 1.53 -18.46 -1.15
CA GLU A 101 2.63 -19.39 -1.16
C GLU A 101 3.98 -18.68 -1.31
N GLN A 102 5.04 -19.29 -0.77
CA GLN A 102 6.40 -18.81 -0.98
C GLN A 102 6.77 -18.90 -2.47
N GLY A 103 7.45 -17.89 -2.99
CA GLY A 103 7.79 -17.77 -4.42
C GLY A 103 6.67 -17.17 -5.27
N GLN A 104 5.47 -17.02 -4.74
CA GLN A 104 4.35 -16.41 -5.46
C GLN A 104 4.61 -14.93 -5.75
N THR A 105 4.28 -14.50 -6.98
CA THR A 105 4.35 -13.09 -7.36
C THR A 105 3.07 -12.35 -7.00
N VAL A 106 3.22 -11.25 -6.26
CA VAL A 106 2.09 -10.44 -5.77
C VAL A 106 2.19 -8.98 -6.21
N LYS A 107 1.05 -8.29 -6.16
CA LYS A 107 0.97 -6.83 -6.29
C LYS A 107 0.54 -6.21 -4.95
N VAL A 108 1.22 -5.18 -4.51
CA VAL A 108 0.90 -4.48 -3.25
C VAL A 108 0.51 -3.05 -3.55
N SER A 109 -0.66 -2.64 -3.06
CA SER A 109 -1.17 -1.27 -3.20
C SER A 109 -1.21 -0.59 -1.84
N ALA A 110 -0.61 0.59 -1.74
CA ALA A 110 -0.63 1.39 -0.52
C ALA A 110 -0.60 2.88 -0.82
N VAL A 111 -0.92 3.70 0.16
CA VAL A 111 -0.76 5.15 0.08
C VAL A 111 0.70 5.50 0.35
N ALA A 112 1.37 6.09 -0.63
CA ALA A 112 2.77 6.52 -0.48
C ALA A 112 2.90 7.65 0.54
N ILE A 113 4.06 7.71 1.20
CA ILE A 113 4.39 8.78 2.14
C ILE A 113 4.31 10.14 1.42
N GLY A 114 3.59 11.10 2.02
CA GLY A 114 3.50 12.47 1.52
C GLY A 114 4.85 13.19 1.64
N LYS A 115 5.25 13.88 0.56
CA LYS A 115 6.50 14.68 0.50
C LYS A 115 6.22 16.18 0.35
N GLY A 116 4.96 16.59 0.52
CA GLY A 116 4.54 17.98 0.36
C GLY A 116 4.65 18.48 -1.08
N PHE A 117 4.73 19.80 -1.26
CA PHE A 117 4.95 20.42 -2.56
C PHE A 117 6.41 20.31 -2.97
N GLN A 118 6.68 19.76 -4.15
CA GLN A 118 8.04 19.52 -4.65
C GLN A 118 8.24 20.14 -6.03
N GLY A 119 9.45 20.63 -6.27
CA GLY A 119 9.90 21.10 -7.57
C GLY A 119 10.08 19.97 -8.59
N THR A 120 10.25 20.34 -9.85
CA THR A 120 10.37 19.39 -10.98
C THR A 120 11.57 18.46 -10.89
N ILE A 121 12.68 18.92 -10.29
CA ILE A 121 13.88 18.10 -10.10
C ILE A 121 13.57 16.88 -9.23
N LYS A 122 12.96 17.07 -8.06
CA LYS A 122 12.66 15.96 -7.14
C LYS A 122 11.42 15.17 -7.58
N ARG A 123 10.40 15.87 -8.12
CA ARG A 123 9.13 15.24 -8.48
C ARG A 123 9.21 14.42 -9.76
N HIS A 124 9.99 14.89 -10.74
CA HIS A 124 10.04 14.33 -12.10
C HIS A 124 11.45 13.99 -12.59
N ASN A 125 12.46 14.11 -11.73
CA ASN A 125 13.86 13.84 -12.05
C ASN A 125 14.42 14.72 -13.19
N PHE A 126 14.01 15.99 -13.22
CA PHE A 126 14.59 16.94 -14.19
C PHE A 126 16.04 17.22 -13.88
N GLY A 127 16.85 17.40 -14.91
CA GLY A 127 18.22 17.86 -14.79
C GLY A 127 18.30 19.28 -14.21
N ARG A 128 19.38 19.58 -13.50
CA ARG A 128 19.71 20.95 -13.10
C ARG A 128 20.40 21.68 -14.24
N GLY A 129 20.16 22.98 -14.32
CA GLY A 129 20.98 23.86 -15.17
C GLY A 129 22.38 24.08 -14.58
N PRO A 130 23.30 24.69 -15.35
CA PRO A 130 24.62 25.08 -14.89
C PRO A 130 24.55 26.01 -13.70
N VAL A 131 25.46 25.84 -12.72
CA VAL A 131 25.56 26.71 -11.52
C VAL A 131 26.51 27.87 -11.73
N SER A 132 27.35 27.79 -12.77
CA SER A 132 28.37 28.78 -13.15
C SER A 132 28.20 29.21 -14.61
N HIS A 133 29.15 29.95 -15.15
CA HIS A 133 29.14 30.49 -16.52
C HIS A 133 27.94 31.40 -16.84
N GLY A 134 27.46 32.21 -15.87
CA GLY A 134 26.41 33.19 -16.06
C GLY A 134 25.00 32.60 -16.20
N SER A 135 24.77 31.31 -15.89
CA SER A 135 23.46 30.71 -15.93
C SER A 135 22.59 31.20 -14.78
N HIS A 136 21.37 31.65 -15.10
CA HIS A 136 20.32 32.00 -14.11
C HIS A 136 19.26 30.90 -13.93
N ASN A 137 19.27 29.85 -14.77
CA ASN A 137 18.29 28.76 -14.78
C ASN A 137 18.80 27.52 -14.07
N VAL A 138 19.07 27.60 -12.78
CA VAL A 138 19.64 26.48 -12.03
C VAL A 138 18.60 25.40 -11.71
N ARG A 139 17.40 25.77 -11.25
CA ARG A 139 16.37 24.86 -10.78
C ARG A 139 15.02 25.02 -11.48
N ALA A 140 14.96 25.88 -12.50
CA ALA A 140 13.75 26.13 -13.25
C ALA A 140 13.38 24.90 -14.12
N PRO A 141 12.08 24.68 -14.41
CA PRO A 141 11.64 23.55 -15.24
C PRO A 141 12.04 23.71 -16.74
N GLY A 142 12.39 24.91 -17.19
CA GLY A 142 12.60 25.23 -18.59
C GLY A 142 11.31 25.53 -19.33
N SER A 143 11.32 25.41 -20.66
CA SER A 143 10.15 25.65 -21.48
C SER A 143 9.02 24.69 -21.16
N ILE A 144 7.79 25.21 -21.12
CA ILE A 144 6.57 24.42 -20.87
C ILE A 144 5.68 24.27 -22.10
N GLY A 145 6.08 24.83 -23.24
CA GLY A 145 5.36 24.72 -24.50
C GLY A 145 5.87 25.68 -25.58
N ALA A 146 5.16 25.67 -26.72
CA ALA A 146 5.39 26.58 -27.83
C ALA A 146 4.61 27.89 -27.62
N SER A 147 4.82 28.88 -28.47
CA SER A 147 4.23 30.24 -28.40
C SER A 147 2.76 30.30 -28.85
N ALA A 148 2.50 31.05 -29.93
CA ALA A 148 1.16 31.36 -30.41
C ALA A 148 0.36 30.11 -30.85
N ASP A 149 1.00 29.06 -31.30
CA ASP A 149 0.39 27.80 -31.68
C ASP A 149 1.09 26.65 -30.87
N PRO A 150 0.39 25.92 -30.04
CA PRO A 150 -1.06 25.80 -29.81
C PRO A 150 -1.67 26.79 -28.81
N ALA A 151 -0.98 27.83 -28.39
CA ALA A 151 -1.43 28.87 -27.44
C ALA A 151 -1.93 28.34 -26.10
N ARG A 152 -1.45 27.17 -25.67
CA ARG A 152 -1.78 26.54 -24.39
C ARG A 152 -0.66 25.59 -23.94
N VAL A 153 -0.64 25.25 -22.65
CA VAL A 153 0.16 24.17 -22.12
C VAL A 153 -0.63 22.86 -22.20
N PHE A 154 -0.03 21.81 -22.74
CA PHE A 154 -0.70 20.52 -22.84
C PHE A 154 -0.99 19.91 -21.48
N LYS A 155 -2.14 19.19 -21.39
CA LYS A 155 -2.48 18.42 -20.21
C LYS A 155 -1.42 17.34 -19.95
N GLY A 156 -1.08 17.13 -18.65
CA GLY A 156 -0.05 16.16 -18.28
C GLY A 156 1.38 16.68 -18.30
N MET A 157 1.61 17.96 -18.66
CA MET A 157 2.94 18.57 -18.55
C MET A 157 3.50 18.43 -17.13
N LYS A 158 4.76 17.98 -17.05
CA LYS A 158 5.46 17.76 -15.78
C LYS A 158 5.81 19.09 -15.12
N MET A 159 5.10 19.43 -14.05
CA MET A 159 5.25 20.68 -13.29
C MET A 159 5.47 20.41 -11.80
N PRO A 160 5.95 21.42 -11.02
CA PRO A 160 5.97 21.32 -9.56
C PRO A 160 4.57 21.07 -9.02
N GLY A 161 4.50 20.47 -7.84
CA GLY A 161 3.24 20.17 -7.18
C GLY A 161 3.39 19.15 -6.07
N ARG A 162 2.26 18.74 -5.49
CA ARG A 162 2.23 17.76 -4.41
C ARG A 162 2.79 16.41 -4.87
N MET A 163 3.75 15.89 -4.11
CA MET A 163 4.37 14.59 -4.31
C MET A 163 4.02 13.64 -3.15
N GLY A 164 3.79 12.37 -3.45
CA GLY A 164 3.37 11.38 -2.47
C GLY A 164 1.92 11.58 -1.99
N GLY A 165 1.50 10.85 -0.97
CA GLY A 165 0.14 10.86 -0.46
C GLY A 165 -0.91 10.33 -1.45
N LYS A 166 -0.49 9.60 -2.48
CA LYS A 166 -1.34 8.96 -3.48
C LYS A 166 -1.23 7.45 -3.37
N ARG A 167 -2.29 6.74 -3.75
CA ARG A 167 -2.25 5.27 -3.87
C ARG A 167 -1.28 4.89 -4.99
N VAL A 168 -0.34 4.02 -4.66
CA VAL A 168 0.64 3.46 -5.59
C VAL A 168 0.54 1.94 -5.51
N THR A 169 0.62 1.28 -6.65
CA THR A 169 0.64 -0.18 -6.76
C THR A 169 2.01 -0.61 -7.26
N GLN A 170 2.72 -1.38 -6.45
CA GLN A 170 3.96 -2.05 -6.85
C GLN A 170 3.61 -3.47 -7.28
N ARG A 171 4.03 -3.84 -8.49
CA ARG A 171 3.82 -5.16 -9.09
C ARG A 171 5.13 -5.94 -9.10
N GLY A 172 5.04 -7.26 -9.26
CA GLY A 172 6.21 -8.13 -9.40
C GLY A 172 7.00 -8.28 -8.11
N LEU A 173 6.33 -8.23 -6.96
CA LEU A 173 6.94 -8.54 -5.68
C LEU A 173 6.80 -10.04 -5.41
N GLU A 174 7.85 -10.67 -4.97
CA GLU A 174 7.90 -12.08 -4.62
C GLU A 174 7.68 -12.28 -3.11
N VAL A 175 6.90 -13.28 -2.74
CA VAL A 175 6.73 -13.71 -1.35
C VAL A 175 7.94 -14.55 -0.95
N VAL A 176 8.91 -13.94 -0.24
CA VAL A 176 10.15 -14.63 0.15
C VAL A 176 9.92 -15.63 1.27
N ARG A 177 9.09 -15.29 2.24
CA ARG A 177 8.81 -16.14 3.40
C ARG A 177 7.45 -15.84 3.98
N ASP A 178 6.66 -16.88 4.23
CA ASP A 178 5.47 -16.81 5.06
C ASP A 178 5.82 -17.25 6.49
N ARG A 179 5.41 -16.47 7.49
CA ARG A 179 5.41 -16.88 8.89
C ARG A 179 3.97 -17.06 9.33
N LYS A 180 3.50 -18.27 9.31
CA LYS A 180 2.27 -18.66 10.02
C LYS A 180 2.53 -18.52 11.52
N SER A 181 2.40 -17.29 12.06
CA SER A 181 2.68 -17.06 13.48
C SER A 181 1.49 -17.51 14.31
N THR A 182 1.63 -18.62 14.95
CA THR A 182 0.74 -19.11 16.01
C THR A 182 1.03 -18.46 17.37
N ARG A 183 1.98 -17.54 17.50
CA ARG A 183 2.34 -16.87 18.76
C ARG A 183 2.79 -15.43 18.55
N LEU A 184 1.85 -14.52 18.70
CA LEU A 184 2.10 -13.05 18.70
C LEU A 184 2.79 -12.54 19.98
N ASN A 185 3.03 -13.37 21.00
CA ASN A 185 3.50 -12.90 22.31
C ASN A 185 4.97 -13.15 22.63
N SER A 186 5.75 -13.79 21.76
CA SER A 186 7.17 -14.09 22.06
C SER A 186 8.19 -13.28 21.27
N SER A 187 7.80 -12.56 20.22
CA SER A 187 8.76 -11.82 19.38
C SER A 187 9.01 -10.37 19.83
N HIS A 188 8.15 -9.80 20.69
CA HIS A 188 8.38 -8.46 21.23
C HIS A 188 9.45 -8.42 22.34
N SER A 189 9.77 -9.54 22.99
CA SER A 189 10.79 -9.59 24.05
C SER A 189 12.22 -9.74 23.54
N GLU A 190 12.42 -10.22 22.31
CA GLU A 190 13.78 -10.44 21.77
C GLU A 190 14.35 -9.24 21.00
N LEU A 191 13.49 -8.33 20.51
CA LEU A 191 13.94 -7.11 19.83
C LEU A 191 14.35 -5.97 20.76
N SER A 192 14.10 -6.08 22.06
CA SER A 192 14.47 -5.05 23.05
C SER A 192 15.85 -5.23 23.69
N ARG A 193 16.62 -6.23 23.27
CA ARG A 193 17.98 -6.47 23.76
C ARG A 193 19.02 -6.37 22.65
N MET A 194 19.15 -5.19 22.04
CA MET A 194 20.42 -4.81 21.44
C MET A 194 21.16 -3.92 22.45
N PRO A 195 22.37 -4.27 22.88
CA PRO A 195 23.15 -3.41 23.74
C PRO A 195 23.54 -2.17 22.94
N SER A 196 23.27 -1.00 23.49
CA SER A 196 23.91 0.24 23.07
C SER A 196 25.38 0.12 23.42
N SER A 197 26.22 -0.14 22.47
CA SER A 197 27.66 -0.02 22.62
C SER A 197 28.11 1.30 22.05
N ALA A 198 28.63 2.10 22.95
CA ALA A 198 29.63 3.15 22.92
C ALA A 198 30.09 3.68 21.57
#